data_52cf42717bc58681315efe1ed9974722
#
_entry.id   52cf42717bc58681315efe1ed9974722
#
_cell.length_a   1.000
_cell.length_b   1.000
_cell.length_c   1.000
_cell.angle_alpha   90.00
_cell.angle_beta   90.00
_cell.angle_gamma   90.00
#
_symmetry.space_group_name_H-M   'P 1'
#
loop_
_entity.id
_entity.type
_entity.pdbx_description
1 polymer ?
#
loop_
_entity_poly.entity_id
_entity_poly.type
_entity_poly.pdbx_seq_one_letter_code
_entity_poly.pdbx_strand_id
1 'polypeptide(L)'
;MVVGQAGCGKTTIFNVLTEALSDIPGRNQKYEIKRMNPKAITNAEMYGTLNAVQEWEEGVFSVIWKQKNAKTNKNINWICCDGPVDAIWIENLNTVLDDNQILTLANAERIPMSDNTKMTFEVENLDNASPATVSRCGQIYVSPTDLYWEPLFETWILDRADKNETNMNSCGPDEGTWVRALVKKYFVKPNFFVYQLKNLKQMMRVPEVIQVTQMLNLLGACSNEYVNNNETVDQELFERLWCYAFAWACGGLCEAEDRQKLHREVLEKIGAPLPQISAQRQNFDKETVFDYYINPQTRQWELWAPEAWTPPKRIQFSQLLIPTADSTRADYIISKMSGLPAMRSEKRKEIGIQNTLLVGKTGTCKTSVVLMHLAKMDATKNNSKRINFSFYTLPRNFQDSISSEVERKNAKNYFPLGEKHLTVFLDDVSMPEMNEWGDQITLEITRQLIDHRGFYSLEKEQRGEFMNIFNLNYLAAMGHPGGGRNDVPNRLKRLFFSMNMTPPSTRSIENIYGRILEVLFNPKRYGEDIIKMRSHLIEATITLWETVDKRLLPTPTKFHYNFNIRELARVFGGICRVAQAWQYKVISSCSQLKDKPTPQLFLIGLWRHEA
;
A
#
# COMPACT_ATOMS: atom_id res chain seq x y z
N MET A 1 -11.90 16.99 21.98
CA MET A 1 -11.90 16.58 20.56
C MET A 1 -10.71 17.25 19.88
N VAL A 2 -9.84 16.48 19.23
CA VAL A 2 -8.70 17.00 18.47
C VAL A 2 -8.97 16.79 16.99
N VAL A 3 -9.05 17.89 16.25
CA VAL A 3 -9.45 17.95 14.83
C VAL A 3 -8.25 18.33 13.98
N GLY A 4 -8.09 17.72 12.83
CA GLY A 4 -7.02 18.07 11.88
C GLY A 4 -6.77 16.96 10.85
N GLN A 5 -6.08 17.29 9.77
CA GLN A 5 -5.80 16.37 8.68
C GLN A 5 -4.94 15.18 9.10
N ALA A 6 -4.94 14.12 8.29
CA ALA A 6 -4.04 12.98 8.48
C ALA A 6 -2.57 13.44 8.41
N GLY A 7 -1.76 13.03 9.40
CA GLY A 7 -0.34 13.40 9.48
C GLY A 7 -0.02 14.68 10.25
N CYS A 8 -1.01 15.44 10.75
CA CYS A 8 -0.75 16.66 11.54
C CYS A 8 -0.27 16.41 12.98
N GLY A 9 -0.11 15.15 13.42
CA GLY A 9 0.46 14.83 14.73
C GLY A 9 -0.52 14.60 15.87
N LYS A 10 -1.84 14.52 15.63
CA LYS A 10 -2.87 14.33 16.69
C LYS A 10 -2.55 13.18 17.64
N THR A 11 -2.32 12.01 17.10
CA THR A 11 -2.00 10.80 17.88
C THR A 11 -0.71 10.97 18.68
N THR A 12 0.29 11.62 18.10
CA THR A 12 1.57 11.91 18.77
C THR A 12 1.37 12.84 19.96
N ILE A 13 0.53 13.89 19.82
CA ILE A 13 0.17 14.80 20.91
C ILE A 13 -0.42 14.03 22.08
N PHE A 14 -1.39 13.14 21.82
CA PHE A 14 -1.99 12.34 22.89
C PHE A 14 -0.98 11.40 23.58
N ASN A 15 -0.13 10.75 22.80
CA ASN A 15 0.88 9.82 23.35
C ASN A 15 1.87 10.57 24.23
N VAL A 16 2.48 11.64 23.72
CA VAL A 16 3.43 12.46 24.47
C VAL A 16 2.80 13.04 25.73
N LEU A 17 1.57 13.55 25.61
CA LEU A 17 0.87 14.14 26.76
C LEU A 17 0.60 13.10 27.86
N THR A 18 0.17 11.89 27.52
CA THR A 18 -0.10 10.85 28.52
C THR A 18 1.17 10.30 29.16
N GLU A 19 2.27 10.19 28.41
CA GLU A 19 3.57 9.86 28.96
C GLU A 19 4.07 10.94 29.91
N ALA A 20 4.08 12.18 29.47
CA ALA A 20 4.49 13.33 30.31
C ALA A 20 3.65 13.46 31.59
N LEU A 21 2.33 13.28 31.50
CA LEU A 21 1.45 13.32 32.67
C LEU A 21 1.67 12.17 33.65
N SER A 22 2.06 10.99 33.13
CA SER A 22 2.39 9.83 33.96
C SER A 22 3.74 9.97 34.68
N ASP A 23 4.67 10.74 34.09
CA ASP A 23 6.03 10.93 34.62
C ASP A 23 6.16 12.14 35.57
N ILE A 24 5.07 12.87 35.87
CA ILE A 24 5.11 14.00 36.80
C ILE A 24 5.47 13.51 38.22
N PRO A 25 6.60 13.98 38.80
CA PRO A 25 7.00 13.59 40.13
C PRO A 25 5.93 13.92 41.19
N GLY A 26 5.61 12.97 42.05
CA GLY A 26 4.63 13.12 43.11
C GLY A 26 3.18 12.80 42.73
N ARG A 27 2.89 12.54 41.47
CA ARG A 27 1.60 11.97 41.03
C ARG A 27 1.75 10.46 40.83
N ASN A 28 1.24 9.67 41.74
CA ASN A 28 1.24 8.19 41.64
C ASN A 28 0.07 7.68 40.74
N GLN A 29 -0.30 8.44 39.72
CA GLN A 29 -1.41 8.10 38.82
C GLN A 29 -0.88 7.87 37.41
N LYS A 30 -1.12 6.67 36.89
CA LYS A 30 -0.77 6.32 35.51
C LYS A 30 -1.90 6.73 34.57
N TYR A 31 -1.53 7.38 33.47
CA TYR A 31 -2.44 7.72 32.37
C TYR A 31 -2.42 6.62 31.33
N GLU A 32 -3.58 6.14 30.93
CA GLU A 32 -3.75 5.13 29.89
C GLU A 32 -4.68 5.61 28.80
N ILE A 33 -4.28 5.42 27.53
CA ILE A 33 -5.17 5.65 26.39
C ILE A 33 -5.68 4.31 25.89
N LYS A 34 -7.00 4.18 25.76
CA LYS A 34 -7.66 3.07 25.10
C LYS A 34 -8.28 3.58 23.81
N ARG A 35 -7.68 3.22 22.67
CA ARG A 35 -8.15 3.63 21.34
C ARG A 35 -9.08 2.60 20.75
N MET A 36 -10.11 3.08 20.08
CA MET A 36 -10.98 2.28 19.23
C MET A 36 -11.38 3.08 17.98
N ASN A 37 -11.69 2.36 16.91
CA ASN A 37 -12.25 2.96 15.71
C ASN A 37 -13.76 2.65 15.65
N PRO A 38 -14.65 3.64 15.85
CA PRO A 38 -16.09 3.41 15.82
C PRO A 38 -16.62 2.93 14.47
N LYS A 39 -15.91 3.26 13.40
CA LYS A 39 -16.29 2.86 12.03
C LYS A 39 -15.81 1.47 11.61
N ALA A 40 -14.93 0.84 12.39
CA ALA A 40 -14.45 -0.50 12.10
C ALA A 40 -15.48 -1.60 12.42
N ILE A 41 -16.50 -1.25 13.18
CA ILE A 41 -17.57 -2.15 13.65
C ILE A 41 -18.94 -1.48 13.47
N THR A 42 -20.00 -2.27 13.46
CA THR A 42 -21.36 -1.76 13.40
C THR A 42 -21.81 -1.14 14.74
N ASN A 43 -22.86 -0.30 14.74
CA ASN A 43 -23.42 0.24 15.98
C ASN A 43 -23.87 -0.85 16.96
N ALA A 44 -24.47 -1.92 16.48
CA ALA A 44 -24.85 -3.06 17.28
C ALA A 44 -23.64 -3.75 17.94
N GLU A 45 -22.56 -3.93 17.20
CA GLU A 45 -21.30 -4.45 17.74
C GLU A 45 -20.60 -3.48 18.66
N MET A 46 -20.79 -2.18 18.48
CA MET A 46 -20.18 -1.14 19.32
C MET A 46 -20.89 -0.99 20.68
N TYR A 47 -22.20 -0.80 20.68
CA TYR A 47 -22.96 -0.51 21.90
C TYR A 47 -23.64 -1.71 22.50
N GLY A 48 -23.93 -2.74 21.69
CA GLY A 48 -24.71 -3.91 22.04
C GLY A 48 -26.09 -3.91 21.40
N THR A 49 -26.70 -5.07 21.36
CA THR A 49 -28.01 -5.29 20.76
C THR A 49 -28.74 -6.46 21.43
N LEU A 50 -30.06 -6.50 21.29
CA LEU A 50 -30.85 -7.68 21.62
C LEU A 50 -30.77 -8.66 20.44
N ASN A 51 -30.40 -9.89 20.71
CA ASN A 51 -30.38 -10.94 19.69
C ASN A 51 -31.81 -11.41 19.33
N ALA A 52 -31.94 -12.34 18.38
CA ALA A 52 -33.23 -12.85 17.95
C ALA A 52 -34.06 -13.54 19.08
N VAL A 53 -33.41 -13.92 20.18
CA VAL A 53 -34.01 -14.59 21.35
C VAL A 53 -34.27 -13.58 22.49
N GLN A 54 -34.14 -12.27 22.21
CA GLN A 54 -34.30 -11.17 23.19
C GLN A 54 -33.25 -11.18 24.32
N GLU A 55 -32.12 -11.86 24.14
CA GLU A 55 -30.99 -11.78 25.06
C GLU A 55 -30.10 -10.59 24.68
N TRP A 56 -29.58 -9.92 25.69
CA TRP A 56 -28.63 -8.82 25.51
C TRP A 56 -27.25 -9.33 25.11
N GLU A 57 -26.74 -8.84 24.00
CA GLU A 57 -25.35 -9.02 23.59
C GLU A 57 -24.59 -7.72 23.80
N GLU A 58 -23.56 -7.78 24.65
CA GLU A 58 -22.70 -6.63 24.96
C GLU A 58 -21.97 -6.13 23.73
N GLY A 59 -21.80 -4.80 23.62
CA GLY A 59 -20.97 -4.20 22.58
C GLY A 59 -19.52 -4.00 23.02
N VAL A 60 -18.62 -3.81 22.07
CA VAL A 60 -17.19 -3.57 22.35
C VAL A 60 -16.98 -2.32 23.20
N PHE A 61 -17.64 -1.22 22.84
CA PHE A 61 -17.54 0.04 23.57
C PHE A 61 -18.17 -0.05 24.97
N SER A 62 -19.32 -0.69 25.10
CA SER A 62 -19.99 -0.87 26.40
C SER A 62 -19.13 -1.70 27.37
N VAL A 63 -18.44 -2.74 26.89
CA VAL A 63 -17.51 -3.52 27.71
C VAL A 63 -16.31 -2.68 28.14
N ILE A 64 -15.68 -1.94 27.20
CA ILE A 64 -14.57 -1.03 27.53
C ILE A 64 -15.01 0.01 28.53
N TRP A 65 -16.19 0.61 28.33
CA TRP A 65 -16.75 1.62 29.21
C TRP A 65 -16.96 1.10 30.62
N LYS A 66 -17.56 -0.09 30.79
CA LYS A 66 -17.74 -0.75 32.10
C LYS A 66 -16.41 -1.01 32.80
N GLN A 67 -15.43 -1.56 32.08
CA GLN A 67 -14.09 -1.88 32.62
C GLN A 67 -13.33 -0.62 33.10
N LYS A 68 -13.38 0.46 32.30
CA LYS A 68 -12.61 1.68 32.61
C LYS A 68 -13.26 2.55 33.68
N ASN A 69 -14.59 2.50 33.81
CA ASN A 69 -15.35 3.19 34.85
C ASN A 69 -15.54 2.36 36.12
N ALA A 70 -14.98 1.14 36.21
CA ALA A 70 -15.06 0.32 37.40
C ALA A 70 -14.36 1.00 38.60
N LYS A 71 -14.98 0.97 39.78
CA LYS A 71 -14.44 1.58 41.03
C LYS A 71 -13.07 1.03 41.44
N THR A 72 -12.72 -0.16 40.96
CA THR A 72 -11.42 -0.80 41.21
C THR A 72 -10.28 -0.20 40.37
N ASN A 73 -10.60 0.55 39.33
CA ASN A 73 -9.60 1.13 38.43
C ASN A 73 -9.08 2.46 39.01
N LYS A 74 -7.80 2.49 39.36
CA LYS A 74 -7.14 3.68 39.93
C LYS A 74 -6.42 4.53 38.88
N ASN A 75 -6.25 4.03 37.65
CA ASN A 75 -5.60 4.74 36.57
C ASN A 75 -6.50 5.81 35.99
N ILE A 76 -5.91 6.87 35.45
CA ILE A 76 -6.66 7.83 34.65
C ILE A 76 -6.75 7.29 33.24
N ASN A 77 -7.98 7.06 32.78
CA ASN A 77 -8.26 6.41 31.51
C ASN A 77 -8.78 7.42 30.48
N TRP A 78 -8.13 7.50 29.35
CA TRP A 78 -8.61 8.22 28.19
C TRP A 78 -9.15 7.22 27.17
N ILE A 79 -10.47 7.23 26.95
CA ILE A 79 -11.11 6.44 25.90
C ILE A 79 -11.13 7.30 24.65
N CYS A 80 -10.36 6.91 23.66
CA CYS A 80 -10.16 7.66 22.43
C CYS A 80 -10.89 7.00 21.26
N CYS A 81 -11.86 7.70 20.69
CA CYS A 81 -12.50 7.32 19.43
C CYS A 81 -11.68 7.90 18.27
N ASP A 82 -10.95 7.04 17.58
CA ASP A 82 -10.08 7.36 16.45
C ASP A 82 -10.73 6.93 15.13
N GLY A 83 -11.59 7.76 14.59
CA GLY A 83 -12.32 7.48 13.36
C GLY A 83 -13.08 8.70 12.82
N PRO A 84 -13.59 8.59 11.58
CA PRO A 84 -14.49 9.61 11.04
C PRO A 84 -15.74 9.77 11.91
N VAL A 85 -16.21 11.01 12.02
CA VAL A 85 -17.44 11.30 12.76
C VAL A 85 -18.64 11.22 11.83
N ASP A 86 -19.68 10.55 12.29
CA ASP A 86 -21.03 10.66 11.73
C ASP A 86 -22.07 10.75 12.83
N ALA A 87 -23.28 11.20 12.47
CA ALA A 87 -24.38 11.34 13.39
C ALA A 87 -24.80 10.02 14.04
N ILE A 88 -24.63 8.88 13.34
CA ILE A 88 -25.18 7.59 13.79
C ILE A 88 -24.52 7.08 15.08
N TRP A 89 -23.16 7.06 15.12
CA TRP A 89 -22.48 6.53 16.30
C TRP A 89 -22.25 7.57 17.39
N ILE A 90 -22.00 8.86 17.01
CA ILE A 90 -21.63 9.87 18.00
C ILE A 90 -22.85 10.38 18.80
N GLU A 91 -24.04 10.35 18.20
CA GLU A 91 -25.26 10.80 18.91
C GLU A 91 -25.59 9.92 20.12
N ASN A 92 -25.25 8.63 20.09
CA ASN A 92 -25.39 7.74 21.24
C ASN A 92 -24.50 8.16 22.44
N LEU A 93 -23.48 9.00 22.21
CA LEU A 93 -22.62 9.54 23.25
C LEU A 93 -23.07 10.91 23.77
N ASN A 94 -24.15 11.49 23.25
CA ASN A 94 -24.62 12.81 23.66
C ASN A 94 -24.86 12.91 25.18
N THR A 95 -25.43 11.86 25.78
CA THR A 95 -25.65 11.80 27.23
C THR A 95 -24.39 11.65 28.06
N VAL A 96 -23.32 11.11 27.45
CA VAL A 96 -21.99 11.03 28.06
C VAL A 96 -21.26 12.36 27.98
N LEU A 97 -21.47 13.12 26.90
CA LEU A 97 -20.84 14.40 26.63
C LEU A 97 -21.53 15.56 27.35
N ASP A 98 -22.81 15.39 27.76
CA ASP A 98 -23.56 16.32 28.56
C ASP A 98 -23.11 16.31 30.05
N ASP A 99 -23.59 17.26 30.83
CA ASP A 99 -23.32 17.39 32.27
C ASP A 99 -23.68 16.12 33.06
N ASN A 100 -24.63 15.33 32.57
CA ASN A 100 -25.04 14.07 33.19
C ASN A 100 -23.96 12.98 33.18
N GLN A 101 -23.07 12.97 32.15
CA GLN A 101 -21.96 12.05 32.00
C GLN A 101 -22.34 10.56 32.14
N ILE A 102 -23.49 10.16 31.59
CA ILE A 102 -24.07 8.81 31.71
C ILE A 102 -24.20 8.17 30.33
N LEU A 103 -23.62 6.97 30.16
CA LEU A 103 -23.89 6.12 28.99
C LEU A 103 -25.20 5.35 29.25
N THR A 104 -26.18 5.52 28.38
CA THR A 104 -27.44 4.76 28.41
C THR A 104 -27.44 3.75 27.25
N LEU A 105 -27.56 2.46 27.55
CA LEU A 105 -27.59 1.39 26.57
C LEU A 105 -29.04 1.03 26.19
N ALA A 106 -29.24 0.32 25.09
CA ALA A 106 -30.56 -0.08 24.60
C ALA A 106 -31.30 -1.05 25.53
N ASN A 107 -30.59 -1.75 26.43
CA ASN A 107 -31.17 -2.56 27.50
C ASN A 107 -31.58 -1.74 28.73
N ALA A 108 -31.64 -0.40 28.62
CA ALA A 108 -31.92 0.54 29.69
C ALA A 108 -30.87 0.60 30.82
N GLU A 109 -29.74 -0.07 30.70
CA GLU A 109 -28.62 0.03 31.64
C GLU A 109 -27.98 1.43 31.53
N ARG A 110 -27.72 2.06 32.68
CA ARG A 110 -27.10 3.40 32.79
C ARG A 110 -25.78 3.31 33.52
N ILE A 111 -24.71 3.68 32.86
CA ILE A 111 -23.34 3.56 33.38
C ILE A 111 -22.72 4.95 33.46
N PRO A 112 -22.55 5.51 34.68
CA PRO A 112 -21.97 6.82 34.86
C PRO A 112 -20.48 6.82 34.52
N MET A 113 -19.97 7.95 34.03
CA MET A 113 -18.54 8.20 33.84
C MET A 113 -17.89 8.49 35.20
N SER A 114 -16.79 7.80 35.50
CA SER A 114 -16.02 8.07 36.70
C SER A 114 -15.10 9.28 36.51
N ASP A 115 -14.69 9.92 37.61
CA ASP A 115 -13.76 11.06 37.59
C ASP A 115 -12.43 10.73 36.92
N ASN A 116 -12.03 9.47 36.98
CA ASN A 116 -10.79 8.96 36.40
C ASN A 116 -10.90 8.64 34.89
N THR A 117 -12.08 8.77 34.28
CA THR A 117 -12.28 8.47 32.87
C THR A 117 -12.58 9.74 32.10
N LYS A 118 -11.98 9.88 30.92
CA LYS A 118 -12.24 11.01 29.98
C LYS A 118 -12.46 10.46 28.58
N MET A 119 -13.43 11.08 27.88
CA MET A 119 -13.66 10.84 26.44
C MET A 119 -12.80 11.76 25.60
N THR A 120 -12.13 11.19 24.60
CA THR A 120 -11.33 11.92 23.63
C THR A 120 -11.66 11.46 22.22
N PHE A 121 -11.49 12.34 21.24
CA PHE A 121 -11.79 12.05 19.83
C PHE A 121 -10.65 12.54 18.96
N GLU A 122 -10.16 11.66 18.07
CA GLU A 122 -9.21 12.00 17.01
C GLU A 122 -9.94 11.98 15.66
N VAL A 123 -10.25 13.14 15.12
CA VAL A 123 -11.06 13.28 13.90
C VAL A 123 -10.33 14.09 12.82
N GLU A 124 -10.67 13.87 11.58
CA GLU A 124 -10.08 14.61 10.46
C GLU A 124 -10.82 15.94 10.22
N ASN A 125 -12.14 15.90 10.21
CA ASN A 125 -13.03 17.04 10.08
C ASN A 125 -14.32 16.80 10.88
N LEU A 126 -15.22 17.79 10.91
CA LEU A 126 -16.50 17.77 11.60
C LEU A 126 -17.69 17.96 10.65
N ASP A 127 -17.48 17.76 9.35
CA ASP A 127 -18.49 18.06 8.33
C ASP A 127 -19.78 17.24 8.52
N ASN A 128 -19.63 16.01 9.02
CA ASN A 128 -20.74 15.07 9.25
C ASN A 128 -21.21 15.03 10.73
N ALA A 129 -20.70 15.92 11.58
CA ALA A 129 -21.11 16.00 12.98
C ALA A 129 -22.32 16.92 13.17
N SER A 130 -23.25 16.54 14.04
CA SER A 130 -24.36 17.42 14.38
C SER A 130 -23.87 18.65 15.19
N PRO A 131 -24.42 19.84 14.97
CA PRO A 131 -24.08 21.03 15.76
C PRO A 131 -24.23 20.81 17.27
N ALA A 132 -25.21 20.00 17.66
CA ALA A 132 -25.45 19.64 19.05
C ALA A 132 -24.29 18.87 19.69
N THR A 133 -23.70 17.93 18.98
CA THR A 133 -22.53 17.17 19.43
C THR A 133 -21.27 18.05 19.46
N VAL A 134 -21.11 18.89 18.44
CA VAL A 134 -19.96 19.78 18.31
C VAL A 134 -19.90 20.79 19.47
N SER A 135 -21.05 21.33 19.88
CA SER A 135 -21.14 22.30 20.98
C SER A 135 -20.83 21.71 22.37
N ARG A 136 -20.99 20.38 22.53
CA ARG A 136 -20.70 19.66 23.79
C ARG A 136 -19.23 19.32 23.97
N CYS A 137 -18.46 19.39 22.91
CA CYS A 137 -17.05 19.02 22.92
C CYS A 137 -16.13 20.23 22.91
N GLY A 138 -15.16 20.27 23.82
CA GLY A 138 -14.03 21.19 23.69
C GLY A 138 -13.20 20.79 22.44
N GLN A 139 -12.96 21.75 21.54
CA GLN A 139 -12.32 21.52 20.27
C GLN A 139 -10.91 22.11 20.24
N ILE A 140 -9.95 21.32 19.75
CA ILE A 140 -8.58 21.77 19.51
C ILE A 140 -8.27 21.44 18.05
N TYR A 141 -8.06 22.45 17.24
CA TYR A 141 -7.65 22.27 15.85
C TYR A 141 -6.14 22.22 15.75
N VAL A 142 -5.63 21.18 15.09
CA VAL A 142 -4.21 21.01 14.79
C VAL A 142 -4.01 21.23 13.30
N SER A 143 -3.44 22.37 12.95
CA SER A 143 -3.17 22.71 11.56
C SER A 143 -2.05 21.84 10.99
N PRO A 144 -2.16 21.38 9.74
CA PRO A 144 -1.06 20.70 9.06
C PRO A 144 0.16 21.61 8.84
N THR A 145 -0.01 22.93 8.97
CA THR A 145 1.07 23.92 8.80
C THR A 145 1.80 24.27 10.10
N ASP A 146 1.30 23.83 11.27
CA ASP A 146 1.92 24.17 12.55
C ASP A 146 3.27 23.48 12.76
N LEU A 147 3.34 22.18 12.47
CA LEU A 147 4.59 21.40 12.56
C LEU A 147 5.21 21.13 11.19
N TYR A 148 4.39 21.07 10.16
CA TYR A 148 4.76 20.81 8.77
C TYR A 148 5.63 19.54 8.63
N TRP A 149 6.56 19.48 7.65
CA TRP A 149 7.36 18.29 7.38
C TRP A 149 8.79 18.33 7.96
N GLU A 150 9.31 19.51 8.32
CA GLU A 150 10.68 19.66 8.79
C GLU A 150 11.01 18.83 10.05
N PRO A 151 10.15 18.75 11.07
CA PRO A 151 10.42 17.96 12.26
C PRO A 151 10.62 16.47 12.01
N LEU A 152 10.10 15.93 10.89
CA LEU A 152 10.28 14.53 10.54
C LEU A 152 11.76 14.19 10.28
N PHE A 153 12.50 15.08 9.63
CA PHE A 153 13.92 14.88 9.39
C PHE A 153 14.73 14.89 10.69
N GLU A 154 14.44 15.82 11.60
CA GLU A 154 15.13 15.88 12.88
C GLU A 154 14.80 14.65 13.76
N THR A 155 13.55 14.21 13.79
CA THR A 155 13.16 12.98 14.48
C THR A 155 13.89 11.77 13.90
N TRP A 156 13.93 11.64 12.56
CA TRP A 156 14.63 10.55 11.89
C TRP A 156 16.14 10.55 12.19
N ILE A 157 16.80 11.74 12.23
CA ILE A 157 18.21 11.87 12.60
C ILE A 157 18.42 11.40 14.05
N LEU A 158 17.57 11.86 14.98
CA LEU A 158 17.68 11.50 16.40
C LEU A 158 17.49 9.99 16.63
N ASP A 159 16.51 9.41 15.98
CA ASP A 159 16.23 7.97 16.09
C ASP A 159 17.38 7.10 15.58
N ARG A 160 18.08 7.54 14.56
CA ARG A 160 19.25 6.83 14.03
C ARG A 160 20.53 7.09 14.81
N ALA A 161 20.65 8.24 15.46
CA ALA A 161 21.81 8.61 16.28
C ALA A 161 21.79 7.97 17.68
N ASP A 162 20.65 7.48 18.15
CA ASP A 162 20.52 6.93 19.52
C ASP A 162 21.25 5.59 19.64
N LYS A 163 22.38 5.66 20.35
CA LYS A 163 23.35 4.54 20.52
C LYS A 163 22.97 3.52 21.58
N ASN A 164 21.86 3.69 22.31
CA ASN A 164 21.66 3.01 23.59
C ASN A 164 21.03 1.62 23.54
N GLU A 165 20.60 1.10 22.40
CA GLU A 165 20.22 -0.32 22.30
C GLU A 165 20.32 -0.79 20.84
N THR A 166 21.34 -1.58 20.53
CA THR A 166 21.40 -2.51 19.37
C THR A 166 21.07 -1.96 17.97
N ASN A 167 20.94 -0.67 17.81
CA ASN A 167 20.64 -0.04 16.52
C ASN A 167 21.91 0.50 15.85
N MET A 168 22.63 -0.37 15.18
CA MET A 168 23.67 -0.01 14.21
C MET A 168 23.03 0.51 12.90
N ASN A 169 22.03 1.38 12.99
CA ASN A 169 21.30 1.82 11.78
C ASN A 169 21.79 3.15 11.23
N SER A 170 22.79 3.78 11.85
CA SER A 170 23.38 5.03 11.36
C SER A 170 24.58 4.76 10.46
N CYS A 171 24.63 5.49 9.33
CA CYS A 171 25.76 5.46 8.40
C CYS A 171 27.04 6.13 8.94
N GLY A 172 27.02 6.67 10.16
CA GLY A 172 28.15 7.33 10.80
C GLY A 172 27.77 8.62 11.53
N PRO A 173 28.73 9.27 12.20
CA PRO A 173 28.48 10.45 13.02
C PRO A 173 28.04 11.68 12.21
N ASP A 174 28.39 11.75 10.94
CA ASP A 174 28.12 12.90 10.06
C ASP A 174 26.76 12.79 9.33
N GLU A 175 26.04 11.67 9.45
CA GLU A 175 24.77 11.43 8.75
C GLU A 175 23.76 12.56 8.98
N GLY A 176 23.61 13.03 10.21
CA GLY A 176 22.72 14.15 10.53
C GLY A 176 23.10 15.46 9.83
N THR A 177 24.39 15.72 9.67
CA THR A 177 24.89 16.90 8.94
C THR A 177 24.57 16.78 7.45
N TRP A 178 24.79 15.59 6.86
CA TRP A 178 24.45 15.33 5.46
C TRP A 178 22.95 15.50 5.21
N VAL A 179 22.09 14.93 6.07
CA VAL A 179 20.63 15.06 5.94
C VAL A 179 20.20 16.52 5.95
N ARG A 180 20.67 17.34 6.89
CA ARG A 180 20.32 18.77 6.95
C ARG A 180 20.78 19.54 5.71
N ALA A 181 21.95 19.23 5.18
CA ALA A 181 22.45 19.81 3.93
C ALA A 181 21.59 19.42 2.73
N LEU A 182 21.18 18.15 2.64
CA LEU A 182 20.35 17.62 1.57
C LEU A 182 18.91 18.14 1.65
N VAL A 183 18.32 18.27 2.83
CA VAL A 183 17.01 18.94 3.00
C VAL A 183 17.04 20.35 2.41
N LYS A 184 18.09 21.12 2.70
CA LYS A 184 18.27 22.48 2.16
C LYS A 184 18.39 22.47 0.63
N LYS A 185 19.12 21.49 0.08
CA LYS A 185 19.36 21.34 -1.36
C LYS A 185 18.10 20.90 -2.12
N TYR A 186 17.36 19.91 -1.62
CA TYR A 186 16.28 19.25 -2.37
C TYR A 186 14.88 19.84 -2.09
N PHE A 187 14.63 20.36 -0.90
CA PHE A 187 13.30 20.85 -0.52
C PHE A 187 13.22 22.36 -0.41
N VAL A 188 14.17 22.99 0.25
CA VAL A 188 14.09 24.43 0.57
C VAL A 188 14.49 25.28 -0.63
N LYS A 189 15.67 25.05 -1.24
CA LYS A 189 16.18 25.88 -2.37
C LYS A 189 15.22 25.89 -3.57
N PRO A 190 14.73 24.73 -4.07
CA PRO A 190 13.81 24.73 -5.21
C PRO A 190 12.37 25.04 -4.82
N ASN A 191 12.08 25.26 -3.53
CA ASN A 191 10.72 25.35 -3.02
C ASN A 191 9.84 24.22 -3.58
N PHE A 192 10.32 22.97 -3.37
CA PHE A 192 9.87 21.78 -4.09
C PHE A 192 8.35 21.53 -3.99
N PHE A 193 7.78 21.63 -2.79
CA PHE A 193 6.35 21.31 -2.64
C PHE A 193 5.45 22.33 -3.33
N VAL A 194 5.83 23.61 -3.35
CA VAL A 194 5.11 24.64 -4.13
C VAL A 194 5.22 24.37 -5.62
N TYR A 195 6.40 23.95 -6.09
CA TYR A 195 6.62 23.56 -7.48
C TYR A 195 5.77 22.33 -7.85
N GLN A 196 5.78 21.30 -7.00
CA GLN A 196 5.03 20.06 -7.21
C GLN A 196 3.51 20.30 -7.33
N LEU A 197 2.93 21.15 -6.46
CA LEU A 197 1.52 21.50 -6.52
C LEU A 197 1.12 22.17 -7.84
N LYS A 198 2.05 22.90 -8.47
CA LYS A 198 1.78 23.63 -9.73
C LYS A 198 2.07 22.82 -10.98
N ASN A 199 3.09 21.96 -10.96
CA ASN A 199 3.70 21.41 -12.18
C ASN A 199 3.65 19.89 -12.30
N LEU A 200 3.50 19.14 -11.19
CA LEU A 200 3.46 17.68 -11.20
C LEU A 200 2.07 17.15 -10.88
N LYS A 201 1.54 16.31 -11.75
CA LYS A 201 0.27 15.64 -11.57
C LYS A 201 0.48 14.24 -10.99
N GLN A 202 0.15 14.07 -9.71
CA GLN A 202 0.10 12.76 -9.10
C GLN A 202 -1.21 12.05 -9.43
N MET A 203 -1.15 10.77 -9.75
CA MET A 203 -2.32 9.93 -10.06
C MET A 203 -3.17 9.65 -8.81
N MET A 204 -2.55 9.65 -7.66
CA MET A 204 -3.21 9.62 -6.36
C MET A 204 -2.57 10.69 -5.48
N ARG A 205 -3.39 11.59 -4.95
CA ARG A 205 -2.88 12.69 -4.13
C ARG A 205 -2.50 12.18 -2.74
N VAL A 206 -1.29 12.51 -2.32
CA VAL A 206 -0.77 12.16 -0.99
C VAL A 206 -0.24 13.44 -0.33
N PRO A 207 -0.58 13.72 0.94
CA PRO A 207 -0.05 14.85 1.68
C PRO A 207 1.48 14.87 1.76
N GLU A 208 2.07 16.07 1.76
CA GLU A 208 3.52 16.28 1.76
C GLU A 208 4.23 15.59 2.93
N VAL A 209 3.66 15.67 4.12
CA VAL A 209 4.16 15.00 5.34
C VAL A 209 4.29 13.49 5.14
N ILE A 210 3.30 12.88 4.48
CA ILE A 210 3.30 11.44 4.18
C ILE A 210 4.38 11.11 3.14
N GLN A 211 4.57 11.96 2.11
CA GLN A 211 5.61 11.77 1.10
C GLN A 211 7.01 11.81 1.73
N VAL A 212 7.26 12.77 2.62
CA VAL A 212 8.53 12.84 3.36
C VAL A 212 8.74 11.59 4.22
N THR A 213 7.72 11.13 4.92
CA THR A 213 7.79 9.89 5.70
C THR A 213 8.12 8.69 4.81
N GLN A 214 7.48 8.55 3.66
CA GLN A 214 7.75 7.49 2.69
C GLN A 214 9.19 7.57 2.15
N MET A 215 9.68 8.78 1.88
CA MET A 215 11.06 9.01 1.48
C MET A 215 12.06 8.53 2.53
N LEU A 216 11.87 8.94 3.79
CA LEU A 216 12.74 8.56 4.89
C LEU A 216 12.75 7.05 5.14
N ASN A 217 11.59 6.39 4.99
CA ASN A 217 11.49 4.94 5.10
C ASN A 217 12.27 4.23 3.97
N LEU A 218 12.14 4.69 2.73
CA LEU A 218 12.88 4.10 1.61
C LEU A 218 14.38 4.37 1.73
N LEU A 219 14.77 5.58 2.13
CA LEU A 219 16.16 5.92 2.40
C LEU A 219 16.75 5.03 3.50
N GLY A 220 16.02 4.85 4.60
CA GLY A 220 16.40 3.94 5.68
C GLY A 220 16.55 2.50 5.21
N ALA A 221 15.61 1.99 4.41
CA ALA A 221 15.67 0.65 3.85
C ALA A 221 16.90 0.45 2.95
N CYS A 222 17.21 1.43 2.10
CA CYS A 222 18.36 1.36 1.21
C CYS A 222 19.70 1.51 1.98
N SER A 223 19.78 2.41 2.95
CA SER A 223 21.01 2.64 3.73
C SER A 223 21.31 1.50 4.71
N ASN A 224 20.29 0.91 5.33
CA ASN A 224 20.46 -0.20 6.28
C ASN A 224 21.07 -1.45 5.63
N GLU A 225 20.96 -1.64 4.34
CA GLU A 225 21.62 -2.74 3.63
C GLU A 225 23.14 -2.66 3.78
N TYR A 226 23.74 -1.48 3.61
CA TYR A 226 25.17 -1.27 3.78
C TYR A 226 25.59 -1.39 5.26
N VAL A 227 24.80 -0.81 6.15
CA VAL A 227 25.07 -0.87 7.59
C VAL A 227 25.02 -2.32 8.12
N ASN A 228 24.04 -3.11 7.69
CA ASN A 228 23.91 -4.51 8.07
C ASN A 228 25.08 -5.39 7.57
N ASN A 229 25.68 -5.02 6.44
CA ASN A 229 26.85 -5.68 5.88
C ASN A 229 28.17 -5.15 6.48
N ASN A 230 28.13 -4.24 7.45
CA ASN A 230 29.28 -3.52 8.03
C ASN A 230 30.09 -2.74 6.97
N GLU A 231 29.41 -2.24 5.95
CA GLU A 231 30.02 -1.42 4.91
C GLU A 231 29.93 0.07 5.27
N THR A 232 31.01 0.81 5.02
CA THR A 232 31.01 2.26 5.21
C THR A 232 30.22 2.94 4.10
N VAL A 233 29.38 3.90 4.46
CA VAL A 233 28.66 4.77 3.53
C VAL A 233 29.36 6.12 3.53
N ASP A 234 29.81 6.57 2.34
CA ASP A 234 30.35 7.90 2.13
C ASP A 234 29.27 8.91 1.74
N GLN A 235 29.61 10.18 1.78
CA GLN A 235 28.65 11.27 1.48
C GLN A 235 28.10 11.17 0.06
N GLU A 236 28.90 10.75 -0.93
CA GLU A 236 28.44 10.63 -2.32
C GLU A 236 27.43 9.51 -2.50
N LEU A 237 27.68 8.34 -1.91
CA LEU A 237 26.74 7.24 -1.92
C LEU A 237 25.45 7.61 -1.20
N PHE A 238 25.57 8.27 -0.04
CA PHE A 238 24.41 8.71 0.73
C PHE A 238 23.55 9.70 -0.09
N GLU A 239 24.15 10.62 -0.81
CA GLU A 239 23.42 11.55 -1.67
C GLU A 239 22.76 10.84 -2.88
N ARG A 240 23.40 9.80 -3.45
CA ARG A 240 22.74 8.95 -4.47
C ARG A 240 21.52 8.23 -3.92
N LEU A 241 21.64 7.62 -2.73
CA LEU A 241 20.52 6.96 -2.04
C LEU A 241 19.40 7.95 -1.72
N TRP A 242 19.76 9.16 -1.28
CA TRP A 242 18.83 10.26 -1.06
C TRP A 242 18.09 10.65 -2.34
N CYS A 243 18.81 10.84 -3.44
CA CYS A 243 18.24 11.17 -4.74
C CYS A 243 17.26 10.09 -5.20
N TYR A 244 17.61 8.82 -5.04
CA TYR A 244 16.74 7.68 -5.34
C TYR A 244 15.47 7.70 -4.49
N ALA A 245 15.59 7.82 -3.17
CA ALA A 245 14.46 7.85 -2.27
C ALA A 245 13.54 9.06 -2.50
N PHE A 246 14.12 10.24 -2.74
CA PHE A 246 13.41 11.46 -3.11
C PHE A 246 12.60 11.29 -4.41
N ALA A 247 13.25 10.80 -5.46
CA ALA A 247 12.60 10.56 -6.74
C ALA A 247 11.39 9.64 -6.59
N TRP A 248 11.53 8.50 -5.92
CA TRP A 248 10.46 7.52 -5.76
C TRP A 248 9.35 7.98 -4.83
N ALA A 249 9.64 8.65 -3.73
CA ALA A 249 8.61 9.12 -2.81
C ALA A 249 7.80 10.29 -3.39
N CYS A 250 8.46 11.22 -4.08
CA CYS A 250 7.82 12.42 -4.60
C CYS A 250 7.27 12.28 -6.03
N GLY A 251 7.96 11.52 -6.89
CA GLY A 251 7.57 11.30 -8.28
C GLY A 251 7.06 9.88 -8.59
N GLY A 252 7.15 8.97 -7.65
CA GLY A 252 6.70 7.59 -7.84
C GLY A 252 5.21 7.46 -8.19
N LEU A 253 4.37 8.39 -7.74
CA LEU A 253 2.94 8.44 -8.05
C LEU A 253 2.60 9.18 -9.36
N CYS A 254 3.59 9.71 -10.07
CA CYS A 254 3.41 10.41 -11.34
C CYS A 254 3.39 9.46 -12.54
N GLU A 255 2.82 9.89 -13.64
CA GLU A 255 2.96 9.26 -14.96
C GLU A 255 4.32 9.59 -15.58
N ALA A 256 4.67 8.92 -16.69
CA ALA A 256 5.98 9.03 -17.32
C ALA A 256 6.38 10.46 -17.69
N GLU A 257 5.44 11.28 -18.19
CA GLU A 257 5.68 12.67 -18.57
C GLU A 257 6.09 13.54 -17.36
N ASP A 258 5.37 13.39 -16.25
CA ASP A 258 5.66 14.15 -15.04
C ASP A 258 6.91 13.64 -14.31
N ARG A 259 7.26 12.36 -14.44
CA ARG A 259 8.56 11.81 -14.01
C ARG A 259 9.71 12.45 -14.79
N GLN A 260 9.55 12.68 -16.10
CA GLN A 260 10.53 13.40 -16.90
C GLN A 260 10.67 14.86 -16.47
N LYS A 261 9.55 15.55 -16.15
CA LYS A 261 9.59 16.92 -15.60
C LYS A 261 10.36 16.96 -14.28
N LEU A 262 10.09 16.04 -13.36
CA LEU A 262 10.83 15.95 -12.10
C LEU A 262 12.33 15.74 -12.35
N HIS A 263 12.69 14.84 -13.25
CA HIS A 263 14.09 14.58 -13.58
C HIS A 263 14.78 15.84 -14.13
N ARG A 264 14.24 16.45 -15.19
CA ARG A 264 14.86 17.57 -15.92
C ARG A 264 14.72 18.91 -15.20
N GLU A 265 13.55 19.21 -14.65
CA GLU A 265 13.26 20.55 -14.13
C GLU A 265 13.59 20.71 -12.65
N VAL A 266 13.70 19.62 -11.90
CA VAL A 266 14.06 19.64 -10.48
C VAL A 266 15.42 19.04 -10.27
N LEU A 267 15.61 17.75 -10.52
CA LEU A 267 16.83 17.02 -10.14
C LEU A 267 18.09 17.52 -10.88
N GLU A 268 18.01 17.76 -12.18
CA GLU A 268 19.13 18.32 -12.95
C GLU A 268 19.48 19.74 -12.48
N LYS A 269 18.46 20.59 -12.26
CA LYS A 269 18.68 21.99 -11.87
C LYS A 269 19.30 22.16 -10.47
N ILE A 270 19.00 21.24 -9.54
CA ILE A 270 19.63 21.28 -8.21
C ILE A 270 20.99 20.60 -8.17
N GLY A 271 21.46 20.04 -9.28
CA GLY A 271 22.73 19.32 -9.35
C GLY A 271 22.73 18.04 -8.52
N ALA A 272 21.65 17.22 -8.64
CA ALA A 272 21.60 15.91 -8.03
C ALA A 272 22.58 14.93 -8.70
N PRO A 273 23.13 13.93 -8.00
CA PRO A 273 24.02 12.93 -8.58
C PRO A 273 23.23 11.93 -9.44
N LEU A 274 22.84 12.34 -10.64
CA LEU A 274 22.01 11.56 -11.56
C LEU A 274 22.81 10.49 -12.31
N PRO A 275 22.14 9.42 -12.81
CA PRO A 275 22.78 8.45 -13.69
C PRO A 275 23.25 9.12 -15.00
N GLN A 276 24.40 8.69 -15.50
CA GLN A 276 24.90 9.13 -16.81
C GLN A 276 24.11 8.43 -17.91
N ILE A 277 23.19 9.16 -18.54
CA ILE A 277 22.37 8.64 -19.65
C ILE A 277 23.21 8.71 -20.93
N SER A 278 23.51 7.56 -21.54
CA SER A 278 24.30 7.49 -22.77
C SER A 278 23.49 7.96 -23.98
N ALA A 279 23.95 9.00 -24.65
CA ALA A 279 23.34 9.52 -25.88
C ALA A 279 23.31 8.50 -27.06
N GLN A 280 24.06 7.40 -26.97
CA GLN A 280 24.08 6.34 -27.98
C GLN A 280 22.90 5.38 -27.93
N ARG A 281 22.03 5.49 -26.91
CA ARG A 281 20.83 4.64 -26.77
C ARG A 281 19.64 5.22 -27.53
N GLN A 282 18.87 4.36 -28.18
CA GLN A 282 17.71 4.75 -29.02
C GLN A 282 16.61 5.57 -28.28
N ASN A 283 16.57 5.53 -26.93
CA ASN A 283 15.56 6.19 -26.11
C ASN A 283 16.15 7.10 -25.02
N PHE A 284 17.36 7.62 -25.22
CA PHE A 284 18.03 8.43 -24.20
C PHE A 284 17.21 9.64 -23.74
N ASP A 285 16.43 10.24 -24.63
CA ASP A 285 15.54 11.38 -24.32
C ASP A 285 14.37 11.03 -23.38
N LYS A 286 14.06 9.75 -23.23
CA LYS A 286 12.94 9.28 -22.40
C LYS A 286 13.38 8.63 -21.09
N GLU A 287 14.66 8.27 -20.97
CA GLU A 287 15.19 7.68 -19.76
C GLU A 287 15.26 8.71 -18.62
N THR A 288 14.96 8.26 -17.41
CA THR A 288 14.90 9.07 -16.20
C THR A 288 15.57 8.35 -15.04
N VAL A 289 15.75 9.01 -13.91
CA VAL A 289 16.27 8.39 -12.67
C VAL A 289 15.46 7.14 -12.24
N PHE A 290 14.20 7.04 -12.64
CA PHE A 290 13.34 5.89 -12.33
C PHE A 290 13.71 4.61 -13.07
N ASP A 291 14.48 4.72 -14.15
CA ASP A 291 14.92 3.57 -14.95
C ASP A 291 16.23 2.98 -14.43
N TYR A 292 16.77 3.54 -13.37
CA TYR A 292 18.03 3.14 -12.74
C TYR A 292 17.84 2.78 -11.27
N TYR A 293 18.79 2.01 -10.74
CA TYR A 293 18.92 1.73 -9.31
C TYR A 293 20.40 1.86 -8.92
N ILE A 294 20.65 1.93 -7.62
CA ILE A 294 22.00 1.93 -7.09
C ILE A 294 22.37 0.48 -6.76
N ASN A 295 23.33 -0.07 -7.50
CA ASN A 295 23.81 -1.41 -7.25
C ASN A 295 24.60 -1.43 -5.93
N PRO A 296 24.24 -2.31 -4.96
CA PRO A 296 24.93 -2.38 -3.67
C PRO A 296 26.42 -2.71 -3.79
N GLN A 297 26.82 -3.50 -4.79
CA GLN A 297 28.22 -3.94 -4.97
C GLN A 297 29.08 -2.86 -5.63
N THR A 298 28.59 -2.26 -6.74
CA THR A 298 29.33 -1.26 -7.50
C THR A 298 29.18 0.15 -6.94
N ARG A 299 28.16 0.40 -6.09
CA ARG A 299 27.77 1.70 -5.53
C ARG A 299 27.44 2.74 -6.59
N GLN A 300 27.19 2.31 -7.82
CA GLN A 300 26.89 3.16 -8.97
C GLN A 300 25.48 2.95 -9.47
N TRP A 301 25.00 3.89 -10.26
CA TRP A 301 23.74 3.77 -10.97
C TRP A 301 23.84 2.70 -12.06
N GLU A 302 22.91 1.76 -12.04
CA GLU A 302 22.74 0.72 -13.05
C GLU A 302 21.31 0.70 -13.59
N LEU A 303 21.18 0.41 -14.88
CA LEU A 303 19.88 0.34 -15.55
C LEU A 303 19.14 -0.93 -15.13
N TRP A 304 17.84 -0.81 -14.90
CA TRP A 304 17.00 -1.97 -14.65
C TRP A 304 17.01 -2.96 -15.81
N ALA A 305 17.28 -4.20 -15.52
CA ALA A 305 17.21 -5.31 -16.47
C ALA A 305 16.17 -6.34 -15.99
N PRO A 306 15.47 -7.04 -16.91
CA PRO A 306 14.60 -8.13 -16.53
C PRO A 306 15.39 -9.25 -15.85
N GLU A 307 14.82 -9.83 -14.79
CA GLU A 307 15.40 -11.02 -14.18
C GLU A 307 15.45 -12.21 -15.15
N ALA A 308 16.38 -13.13 -14.88
CA ALA A 308 16.47 -14.37 -15.63
C ALA A 308 15.19 -15.20 -15.46
N TRP A 309 14.60 -15.61 -16.57
CA TRP A 309 13.39 -16.40 -16.57
C TRP A 309 13.62 -17.77 -17.22
N THR A 310 13.18 -18.81 -16.54
CA THR A 310 13.20 -20.18 -17.06
C THR A 310 11.76 -20.65 -17.28
N PRO A 311 11.44 -21.21 -18.47
CA PRO A 311 10.09 -21.67 -18.76
C PRO A 311 9.71 -22.84 -17.85
N PRO A 312 8.46 -22.86 -17.32
CA PRO A 312 7.99 -23.97 -16.52
C PRO A 312 7.82 -25.24 -17.36
N LYS A 313 7.94 -26.42 -16.73
CA LYS A 313 7.78 -27.73 -17.41
C LYS A 313 6.41 -27.91 -18.07
N ARG A 314 5.35 -27.35 -17.51
CA ARG A 314 4.00 -27.29 -18.09
C ARG A 314 3.62 -25.84 -18.32
N ILE A 315 3.31 -25.51 -19.56
CA ILE A 315 2.94 -24.17 -19.98
C ILE A 315 1.42 -24.03 -19.85
N GLN A 316 0.97 -23.29 -18.86
CA GLN A 316 -0.40 -22.80 -18.77
C GLN A 316 -0.36 -21.30 -18.97
N PHE A 317 -0.87 -20.79 -20.08
CA PHE A 317 -0.79 -19.37 -20.46
C PHE A 317 -1.27 -18.44 -19.35
N SER A 318 -2.36 -18.80 -18.66
CA SER A 318 -2.95 -18.00 -17.57
C SER A 318 -2.07 -17.89 -16.32
N GLN A 319 -1.07 -18.77 -16.15
CA GLN A 319 -0.18 -18.82 -14.99
C GLN A 319 1.24 -18.36 -15.32
N LEU A 320 1.52 -18.01 -16.59
CA LEU A 320 2.84 -17.54 -16.98
C LEU A 320 3.08 -16.12 -16.47
N LEU A 321 4.08 -15.99 -15.63
CA LEU A 321 4.57 -14.71 -15.13
C LEU A 321 5.99 -14.49 -15.69
N ILE A 322 6.14 -13.53 -16.58
CA ILE A 322 7.42 -13.21 -17.22
C ILE A 322 7.95 -11.89 -16.66
N PRO A 323 9.15 -11.89 -16.08
CA PRO A 323 9.73 -10.68 -15.53
C PRO A 323 10.11 -9.69 -16.64
N THR A 324 9.84 -8.42 -16.37
CA THR A 324 10.21 -7.26 -17.18
C THR A 324 11.04 -6.30 -16.33
N ALA A 325 11.69 -5.33 -16.94
CA ALA A 325 12.39 -4.28 -16.19
C ALA A 325 11.44 -3.55 -15.21
N ASP A 326 10.19 -3.28 -15.64
CA ASP A 326 9.16 -2.66 -14.80
C ASP A 326 8.77 -3.52 -13.59
N SER A 327 8.62 -4.83 -13.79
CA SER A 327 8.29 -5.75 -12.69
C SER A 327 9.46 -5.94 -11.73
N THR A 328 10.70 -6.01 -12.25
CA THR A 328 11.91 -6.13 -11.43
C THR A 328 12.11 -4.89 -10.56
N ARG A 329 11.88 -3.71 -11.13
CA ARG A 329 11.91 -2.43 -10.42
C ARG A 329 10.90 -2.39 -9.27
N ALA A 330 9.66 -2.77 -9.53
CA ALA A 330 8.61 -2.80 -8.52
C ALA A 330 8.89 -3.84 -7.43
N ASP A 331 9.34 -5.04 -7.81
CA ASP A 331 9.73 -6.10 -6.89
C ASP A 331 10.89 -5.69 -5.96
N TYR A 332 11.88 -4.96 -6.49
CA TYR A 332 12.97 -4.41 -5.68
C TYR A 332 12.46 -3.46 -4.58
N ILE A 333 11.57 -2.52 -4.93
CA ILE A 333 11.01 -1.59 -3.95
C ILE A 333 10.16 -2.33 -2.91
N ILE A 334 9.32 -3.29 -3.34
CA ILE A 334 8.55 -4.14 -2.43
C ILE A 334 9.48 -4.90 -1.49
N SER A 335 10.55 -5.50 -2.02
CA SER A 335 11.54 -6.23 -1.22
C SER A 335 12.24 -5.34 -0.20
N LYS A 336 12.63 -4.12 -0.59
CA LYS A 336 13.25 -3.16 0.33
C LYS A 336 12.29 -2.73 1.44
N MET A 337 11.03 -2.47 1.11
CA MET A 337 10.02 -2.07 2.09
C MET A 337 9.60 -3.22 3.01
N SER A 338 9.45 -4.44 2.49
CA SER A 338 9.08 -5.62 3.29
C SER A 338 10.24 -6.21 4.11
N GLY A 339 11.49 -5.99 3.67
CA GLY A 339 12.70 -6.46 4.34
C GLY A 339 13.18 -5.57 5.48
N LEU A 340 12.54 -4.42 5.71
CA LEU A 340 12.81 -3.62 6.91
C LEU A 340 12.55 -4.51 8.14
N PRO A 341 13.56 -4.73 9.01
CA PRO A 341 13.32 -5.47 10.24
C PRO A 341 12.19 -4.74 10.98
N ALA A 342 11.14 -5.47 11.34
CA ALA A 342 10.22 -4.98 12.34
C ALA A 342 11.10 -4.64 13.54
N MET A 343 11.32 -3.36 13.81
CA MET A 343 12.11 -2.93 14.95
C MET A 343 11.44 -3.49 16.20
N ARG A 344 12.00 -4.59 16.71
CA ARG A 344 11.55 -5.31 17.89
C ARG A 344 11.96 -4.56 19.16
N SER A 345 11.61 -3.30 19.24
CA SER A 345 11.63 -2.63 20.52
C SER A 345 10.19 -2.49 20.96
N GLU A 346 9.82 -3.20 22.01
CA GLU A 346 8.51 -3.02 22.67
C GLU A 346 8.29 -1.57 23.14
N LYS A 347 9.36 -0.79 23.26
CA LYS A 347 9.34 0.61 23.68
C LYS A 347 9.34 1.62 22.53
N ARG A 348 9.77 1.25 21.32
CA ARG A 348 9.71 2.12 20.13
C ARG A 348 8.65 1.60 19.17
N LYS A 349 7.44 2.04 19.39
CA LYS A 349 6.37 1.99 18.39
C LYS A 349 6.79 2.89 17.25
N GLU A 350 6.94 2.31 16.05
CA GLU A 350 6.74 3.02 14.81
C GLU A 350 7.89 3.86 14.22
N ILE A 351 8.83 3.24 13.56
CA ILE A 351 9.38 3.85 12.34
C ILE A 351 9.67 2.73 11.36
N GLY A 352 8.77 2.52 10.43
CA GLY A 352 8.96 1.58 9.34
C GLY A 352 7.64 1.20 8.72
N ILE A 353 7.18 1.98 7.75
CA ILE A 353 6.12 1.52 6.86
C ILE A 353 6.73 0.37 6.07
N GLN A 354 6.31 -0.84 6.40
CA GLN A 354 6.74 -2.06 5.71
C GLN A 354 5.78 -2.43 4.58
N ASN A 355 4.73 -1.67 4.41
CA ASN A 355 3.65 -1.97 3.49
C ASN A 355 3.82 -1.23 2.18
N THR A 356 3.42 -1.84 1.07
CA THR A 356 3.50 -1.21 -0.25
C THR A 356 2.14 -1.19 -0.92
N LEU A 357 1.76 -0.05 -1.50
CA LEU A 357 0.55 0.14 -2.30
C LEU A 357 0.90 0.40 -3.76
N LEU A 358 0.50 -0.52 -4.64
CA LEU A 358 0.62 -0.39 -6.08
C LEU A 358 -0.63 0.27 -6.65
N VAL A 359 -0.45 1.46 -7.19
CA VAL A 359 -1.52 2.21 -7.88
C VAL A 359 -1.31 2.09 -9.38
N GLY A 360 -2.35 2.08 -10.20
CA GLY A 360 -2.16 2.08 -11.66
C GLY A 360 -3.42 1.72 -12.43
N LYS A 361 -3.42 2.04 -13.72
CA LYS A 361 -4.51 1.70 -14.64
C LYS A 361 -4.80 0.19 -14.68
N THR A 362 -5.95 -0.18 -15.17
CA THR A 362 -6.27 -1.59 -15.40
C THR A 362 -5.28 -2.18 -16.42
N GLY A 363 -4.74 -3.37 -16.13
CA GLY A 363 -3.78 -4.03 -17.03
C GLY A 363 -2.32 -3.64 -16.86
N THR A 364 -1.94 -2.81 -15.86
CA THR A 364 -0.53 -2.46 -15.56
C THR A 364 0.21 -3.51 -14.72
N CYS A 365 -0.22 -4.75 -14.73
CA CYS A 365 0.44 -5.90 -14.10
C CYS A 365 0.62 -5.83 -12.56
N LYS A 366 -0.13 -4.99 -11.83
CA LYS A 366 -0.02 -4.85 -10.37
C LYS A 366 -0.11 -6.19 -9.63
N THR A 367 -1.20 -6.91 -9.84
CA THR A 367 -1.44 -8.23 -9.23
C THR A 367 -0.36 -9.23 -9.62
N SER A 368 0.09 -9.22 -10.89
CA SER A 368 1.14 -10.11 -11.38
C SER A 368 2.49 -9.88 -10.70
N VAL A 369 2.87 -8.62 -10.48
CA VAL A 369 4.10 -8.25 -9.77
C VAL A 369 4.07 -8.76 -8.33
N VAL A 370 2.95 -8.54 -7.62
CA VAL A 370 2.80 -9.04 -6.25
C VAL A 370 2.86 -10.57 -6.22
N LEU A 371 2.20 -11.26 -7.15
CA LEU A 371 2.26 -12.73 -7.23
C LEU A 371 3.67 -13.24 -7.53
N MET A 372 4.45 -12.55 -8.39
CA MET A 372 5.86 -12.89 -8.62
C MET A 372 6.70 -12.71 -7.35
N HIS A 373 6.47 -11.62 -6.63
CA HIS A 373 7.14 -11.37 -5.35
C HIS A 373 6.82 -12.48 -4.32
N LEU A 374 5.54 -12.80 -4.13
CA LEU A 374 5.11 -13.85 -3.21
C LEU A 374 5.65 -15.24 -3.58
N ALA A 375 5.77 -15.54 -4.87
CA ALA A 375 6.32 -16.82 -5.36
C ALA A 375 7.84 -16.98 -5.09
N LYS A 376 8.57 -15.86 -4.88
CA LYS A 376 10.00 -15.88 -4.52
C LYS A 376 10.24 -16.04 -3.02
N MET A 377 9.24 -15.79 -2.19
CA MET A 377 9.37 -15.89 -0.74
C MET A 377 9.61 -17.34 -0.31
N ASP A 378 10.46 -17.51 0.70
CA ASP A 378 10.71 -18.82 1.31
C ASP A 378 9.44 -19.33 2.03
N ALA A 379 8.82 -20.35 1.46
CA ALA A 379 7.60 -20.97 1.99
C ALA A 379 7.78 -21.62 3.38
N THR A 380 9.02 -21.85 3.82
CA THR A 380 9.29 -22.36 5.19
C THR A 380 9.11 -21.30 6.24
N LYS A 381 9.36 -20.02 5.90
CA LYS A 381 9.32 -18.87 6.83
C LYS A 381 8.14 -17.95 6.61
N ASN A 382 7.53 -17.99 5.43
CA ASN A 382 6.49 -17.04 5.03
C ASN A 382 5.24 -17.78 4.54
N ASN A 383 4.09 -17.29 4.97
CA ASN A 383 2.79 -17.61 4.42
C ASN A 383 2.24 -16.39 3.66
N SER A 384 1.34 -16.61 2.73
CA SER A 384 0.65 -15.52 2.03
C SER A 384 -0.84 -15.74 2.00
N LYS A 385 -1.62 -14.68 2.22
CA LYS A 385 -3.07 -14.66 2.10
C LYS A 385 -3.48 -13.57 1.12
N ARG A 386 -4.22 -13.92 0.09
CA ARG A 386 -4.81 -12.94 -0.83
C ARG A 386 -6.26 -12.67 -0.45
N ILE A 387 -6.62 -11.41 -0.33
CA ILE A 387 -7.97 -10.93 -0.08
C ILE A 387 -8.34 -9.99 -1.24
N ASN A 388 -9.31 -10.39 -2.05
CA ASN A 388 -9.82 -9.53 -3.12
C ASN A 388 -11.00 -8.72 -2.55
N PHE A 389 -10.87 -7.40 -2.53
CA PHE A 389 -11.96 -6.54 -2.14
C PHE A 389 -12.99 -6.41 -3.27
N SER A 390 -14.24 -6.41 -2.88
CA SER A 390 -15.39 -6.19 -3.74
C SER A 390 -16.30 -5.14 -3.10
N PHE A 391 -17.28 -4.65 -3.85
CA PHE A 391 -18.29 -3.72 -3.34
C PHE A 391 -18.96 -4.23 -2.05
N TYR A 392 -19.26 -5.54 -1.99
CA TYR A 392 -19.95 -6.18 -0.87
C TYR A 392 -19.01 -6.75 0.21
N THR A 393 -17.72 -6.39 0.21
CA THR A 393 -16.81 -6.87 1.26
C THR A 393 -17.08 -6.13 2.58
N LEU A 394 -17.64 -6.85 3.55
CA LEU A 394 -17.96 -6.31 4.87
C LEU A 394 -16.75 -6.37 5.82
N PRO A 395 -16.67 -5.50 6.84
CA PRO A 395 -15.62 -5.51 7.87
C PRO A 395 -15.48 -6.87 8.55
N ARG A 396 -16.61 -7.51 8.87
CA ARG A 396 -16.63 -8.83 9.52
C ARG A 396 -15.98 -9.91 8.66
N ASN A 397 -16.29 -9.96 7.36
CA ASN A 397 -15.67 -10.92 6.44
C ASN A 397 -14.15 -10.74 6.36
N PHE A 398 -13.69 -9.49 6.40
CA PHE A 398 -12.26 -9.20 6.46
C PHE A 398 -11.63 -9.67 7.77
N GLN A 399 -12.28 -9.38 8.92
CA GLN A 399 -11.81 -9.82 10.23
C GLN A 399 -11.75 -11.35 10.32
N ASP A 400 -12.79 -12.06 9.88
CA ASP A 400 -12.85 -13.54 9.88
C ASP A 400 -11.74 -14.13 8.99
N SER A 401 -11.48 -13.51 7.83
CA SER A 401 -10.40 -13.94 6.91
C SER A 401 -9.00 -13.83 7.54
N ILE A 402 -8.78 -12.83 8.38
CA ILE A 402 -7.51 -12.67 9.10
C ILE A 402 -7.46 -13.59 10.32
N SER A 403 -8.56 -13.67 11.08
CA SER A 403 -8.63 -14.51 12.29
C SER A 403 -8.40 -15.98 11.99
N SER A 404 -8.82 -16.46 10.80
CA SER A 404 -8.58 -17.85 10.37
C SER A 404 -7.12 -18.19 10.09
N GLU A 405 -6.24 -17.20 9.90
CA GLU A 405 -4.82 -17.39 9.59
C GLU A 405 -3.90 -17.20 10.81
N VAL A 406 -4.46 -16.88 11.97
CA VAL A 406 -3.71 -16.59 13.19
C VAL A 406 -4.15 -17.46 14.35
N GLU A 407 -3.22 -17.80 15.23
CA GLU A 407 -3.46 -18.58 16.44
C GLU A 407 -3.06 -17.79 17.70
N ARG A 408 -3.77 -18.04 18.79
CA ARG A 408 -3.51 -17.40 20.08
C ARG A 408 -2.34 -18.09 20.78
N LYS A 409 -1.27 -17.36 21.06
CA LYS A 409 -0.13 -17.86 21.86
C LYS A 409 -0.20 -17.48 23.34
N ASN A 410 -0.56 -16.23 23.62
CA ASN A 410 -0.69 -15.67 24.95
C ASN A 410 -2.05 -14.99 25.09
N ALA A 411 -2.39 -14.54 26.31
CA ALA A 411 -3.70 -13.99 26.64
C ALA A 411 -4.28 -13.00 25.63
N LYS A 412 -3.44 -12.18 24.96
CA LYS A 412 -3.89 -11.14 23.99
C LYS A 412 -3.08 -11.12 22.71
N ASN A 413 -2.06 -11.98 22.57
CA ASN A 413 -1.14 -11.96 21.45
C ASN A 413 -1.41 -13.13 20.51
N TYR A 414 -1.59 -12.81 19.24
CA TYR A 414 -1.87 -13.73 18.14
C TYR A 414 -0.73 -13.69 17.12
N PHE A 415 -0.39 -14.85 16.57
CA PHE A 415 0.66 -15.00 15.59
C PHE A 415 0.14 -15.84 14.42
N PRO A 416 0.69 -15.67 13.19
CA PRO A 416 0.33 -16.52 12.08
C PRO A 416 0.60 -17.99 12.34
N LEU A 417 -0.21 -18.85 11.73
CA LEU A 417 -0.13 -20.30 11.84
C LEU A 417 1.28 -20.81 11.52
N GLY A 418 1.81 -21.69 12.38
CA GLY A 418 3.14 -22.28 12.22
C GLY A 418 4.32 -21.34 12.49
N GLU A 419 4.14 -20.27 13.26
CA GLU A 419 5.17 -19.28 13.65
C GLU A 419 5.85 -18.56 12.48
N LYS A 420 5.22 -18.53 11.33
CA LYS A 420 5.73 -17.89 10.12
C LYS A 420 5.37 -16.40 10.09
N HIS A 421 5.94 -15.68 9.14
CA HIS A 421 5.43 -14.36 8.76
C HIS A 421 4.26 -14.52 7.78
N LEU A 422 3.22 -13.73 7.93
CA LEU A 422 2.07 -13.73 7.02
C LEU A 422 2.07 -12.43 6.20
N THR A 423 2.20 -12.57 4.89
CA THR A 423 2.02 -11.46 3.96
C THR A 423 0.58 -11.44 3.45
N VAL A 424 -0.16 -10.41 3.79
CA VAL A 424 -1.54 -10.21 3.35
C VAL A 424 -1.55 -9.35 2.09
N PHE A 425 -2.03 -9.91 1.00
CA PHE A 425 -2.20 -9.18 -0.25
C PHE A 425 -3.65 -8.70 -0.40
N LEU A 426 -3.85 -7.39 -0.36
CA LEU A 426 -5.13 -6.72 -0.53
C LEU A 426 -5.26 -6.26 -1.99
N ASP A 427 -6.08 -6.95 -2.77
CA ASP A 427 -6.30 -6.60 -4.18
C ASP A 427 -7.58 -5.78 -4.33
N ASP A 428 -7.54 -4.78 -5.23
CA ASP A 428 -8.64 -3.85 -5.51
C ASP A 428 -9.17 -3.08 -4.27
N VAL A 429 -8.25 -2.50 -3.48
CA VAL A 429 -8.55 -1.81 -2.21
C VAL A 429 -9.59 -0.67 -2.34
N SER A 430 -9.72 -0.07 -3.53
CA SER A 430 -10.68 1.02 -3.79
C SER A 430 -12.12 0.56 -4.04
N MET A 431 -12.41 -0.75 -4.02
CA MET A 431 -13.71 -1.31 -4.42
C MET A 431 -14.80 -1.33 -3.34
N PRO A 432 -14.51 -1.43 -2.02
CA PRO A 432 -15.56 -1.45 -1.01
C PRO A 432 -16.53 -0.27 -1.11
N GLU A 433 -17.76 -0.53 -0.76
CA GLU A 433 -18.84 0.46 -0.77
C GLU A 433 -18.48 1.69 0.09
N MET A 434 -18.84 2.85 -0.42
CA MET A 434 -18.80 4.11 0.31
C MET A 434 -20.19 4.38 0.89
N ASN A 435 -20.27 4.63 2.17
CA ASN A 435 -21.54 4.95 2.84
C ASN A 435 -22.00 6.39 2.50
N GLU A 436 -23.17 6.79 3.00
CA GLU A 436 -23.77 8.12 2.81
C GLU A 436 -22.87 9.27 3.31
N TRP A 437 -21.96 8.97 4.24
CA TRP A 437 -21.03 9.92 4.86
C TRP A 437 -19.69 10.02 4.14
N GLY A 438 -19.50 9.27 3.07
CA GLY A 438 -18.24 9.24 2.32
C GLY A 438 -17.16 8.33 2.92
N ASP A 439 -17.48 7.48 3.89
CA ASP A 439 -16.55 6.55 4.52
C ASP A 439 -16.63 5.14 3.93
N GLN A 440 -15.50 4.48 3.84
CA GLN A 440 -15.39 3.07 3.47
C GLN A 440 -15.11 2.23 4.74
N ILE A 441 -16.15 1.65 5.32
CA ILE A 441 -16.08 0.95 6.61
C ILE A 441 -15.05 -0.19 6.60
N THR A 442 -14.96 -0.93 5.49
CA THR A 442 -13.97 -2.02 5.34
C THR A 442 -12.52 -1.52 5.32
N LEU A 443 -12.29 -0.31 4.82
CA LEU A 443 -10.96 0.31 4.87
C LEU A 443 -10.63 0.80 6.30
N GLU A 444 -11.61 1.18 7.09
CA GLU A 444 -11.38 1.60 8.47
C GLU A 444 -10.95 0.44 9.37
N ILE A 445 -11.54 -0.76 9.23
CA ILE A 445 -11.03 -1.94 9.97
C ILE A 445 -9.67 -2.37 9.46
N THR A 446 -9.41 -2.27 8.15
CA THR A 446 -8.09 -2.53 7.57
C THR A 446 -7.05 -1.56 8.15
N ARG A 447 -7.38 -0.27 8.26
CA ARG A 447 -6.54 0.74 8.91
C ARG A 447 -6.26 0.38 10.36
N GLN A 448 -7.29 0.02 11.13
CA GLN A 448 -7.13 -0.37 12.52
C GLN A 448 -6.18 -1.56 12.67
N LEU A 449 -6.31 -2.57 11.83
CA LEU A 449 -5.44 -3.74 11.86
C LEU A 449 -3.97 -3.36 11.58
N ILE A 450 -3.72 -2.52 10.58
CA ILE A 450 -2.35 -2.13 10.21
C ILE A 450 -1.76 -1.16 11.24
N ASP A 451 -2.52 -0.13 11.65
CA ASP A 451 -2.07 0.98 12.50
C ASP A 451 -1.88 0.54 13.96
N HIS A 452 -2.87 -0.20 14.49
CA HIS A 452 -2.87 -0.66 15.88
C HIS A 452 -2.41 -2.11 16.04
N ARG A 453 -2.03 -2.78 14.94
CA ARG A 453 -1.60 -4.18 14.91
C ARG A 453 -2.63 -5.15 15.51
N GLY A 454 -3.90 -4.91 15.22
CA GLY A 454 -4.96 -5.76 15.72
C GLY A 454 -6.34 -5.13 15.62
N PHE A 455 -7.31 -5.84 16.15
CA PHE A 455 -8.70 -5.40 16.23
C PHE A 455 -9.38 -5.99 17.49
N TYR A 456 -10.58 -5.48 17.79
CA TYR A 456 -11.36 -6.01 18.90
C TYR A 456 -12.04 -7.31 18.51
N SER A 457 -11.99 -8.31 19.40
CA SER A 457 -12.75 -9.55 19.22
C SER A 457 -14.25 -9.27 19.25
N LEU A 458 -14.97 -9.84 18.27
CA LEU A 458 -16.43 -9.82 18.20
C LEU A 458 -17.06 -11.11 18.74
N GLU A 459 -16.24 -12.09 19.15
CA GLU A 459 -16.70 -13.33 19.76
C GLU A 459 -17.31 -13.06 21.14
N LYS A 460 -18.42 -13.75 21.46
CA LYS A 460 -19.21 -13.50 22.66
C LYS A 460 -18.39 -13.54 23.96
N GLU A 461 -17.47 -14.51 24.08
CA GLU A 461 -16.66 -14.72 25.28
C GLU A 461 -15.50 -13.73 25.42
N GLN A 462 -15.00 -13.20 24.31
CA GLN A 462 -13.81 -12.32 24.26
C GLN A 462 -14.14 -10.92 23.79
N ARG A 463 -15.45 -10.57 23.72
CA ARG A 463 -15.90 -9.27 23.20
C ARG A 463 -15.32 -8.11 24.03
N GLY A 464 -14.77 -7.14 23.32
CA GLY A 464 -14.08 -6.01 23.96
C GLY A 464 -12.60 -6.27 24.31
N GLU A 465 -12.10 -7.51 24.17
CA GLU A 465 -10.66 -7.76 24.22
C GLU A 465 -10.00 -7.37 22.90
N PHE A 466 -8.85 -6.73 22.99
CA PHE A 466 -8.07 -6.37 21.82
C PHE A 466 -7.10 -7.50 21.47
N MET A 467 -7.24 -8.01 20.25
CA MET A 467 -6.37 -9.04 19.69
C MET A 467 -5.13 -8.37 19.09
N ASN A 468 -3.97 -8.47 19.74
CA ASN A 468 -2.71 -8.00 19.17
C ASN A 468 -2.20 -9.04 18.19
N ILE A 469 -2.06 -8.68 16.92
CA ILE A 469 -1.62 -9.59 15.87
C ILE A 469 -0.24 -9.16 15.39
N PHE A 470 0.73 -10.06 15.49
CA PHE A 470 2.13 -9.80 15.13
C PHE A 470 2.54 -10.53 13.85
N ASN A 471 3.69 -10.16 13.30
CA ASN A 471 4.30 -10.78 12.13
C ASN A 471 3.43 -10.73 10.86
N LEU A 472 2.68 -9.63 10.66
CA LEU A 472 1.93 -9.35 9.45
C LEU A 472 2.65 -8.31 8.59
N ASN A 473 2.70 -8.55 7.28
CA ASN A 473 3.07 -7.58 6.25
C ASN A 473 1.91 -7.40 5.29
N TYR A 474 1.78 -6.21 4.70
CA TYR A 474 0.69 -5.91 3.78
C TYR A 474 1.22 -5.42 2.43
N LEU A 475 0.71 -6.03 1.38
CA LEU A 475 0.85 -5.56 0.02
C LEU A 475 -0.55 -5.20 -0.49
N ALA A 476 -0.69 -4.06 -1.13
CA ALA A 476 -1.98 -3.60 -1.61
C ALA A 476 -1.91 -3.19 -3.09
N ALA A 477 -3.00 -3.37 -3.81
CA ALA A 477 -3.14 -2.92 -5.18
C ALA A 477 -4.47 -2.22 -5.40
N MET A 478 -4.45 -1.12 -6.18
CA MET A 478 -5.66 -0.40 -6.54
C MET A 478 -5.57 0.23 -7.94
N GLY A 479 -6.74 0.54 -8.52
CA GLY A 479 -6.83 1.39 -9.70
C GLY A 479 -6.62 2.85 -9.37
N HIS A 480 -6.40 3.68 -10.40
CA HIS A 480 -6.43 5.13 -10.20
C HIS A 480 -7.79 5.57 -9.66
N PRO A 481 -7.82 6.53 -8.72
CA PRO A 481 -9.07 7.14 -8.29
C PRO A 481 -9.79 7.83 -9.47
N GLY A 482 -11.12 7.79 -9.48
CA GLY A 482 -11.95 8.33 -10.54
C GLY A 482 -12.55 7.26 -11.46
N GLY A 483 -13.48 7.64 -12.32
CA GLY A 483 -14.16 6.73 -13.25
C GLY A 483 -14.96 5.62 -12.55
N GLY A 484 -15.64 5.93 -11.45
CA GLY A 484 -16.40 4.97 -10.65
C GLY A 484 -15.58 4.22 -9.59
N ARG A 485 -14.31 4.62 -9.37
CA ARG A 485 -13.45 4.10 -8.30
C ARG A 485 -13.23 5.16 -7.23
N ASN A 486 -13.38 4.75 -6.00
CA ASN A 486 -13.21 5.63 -4.85
C ASN A 486 -11.74 5.92 -4.58
N ASP A 487 -11.44 7.11 -4.04
CA ASP A 487 -10.12 7.39 -3.48
C ASP A 487 -10.01 6.77 -2.09
N VAL A 488 -8.82 6.34 -1.74
CA VAL A 488 -8.53 5.75 -0.42
C VAL A 488 -8.26 6.89 0.57
N PRO A 489 -8.78 6.82 1.82
CA PRO A 489 -8.54 7.84 2.82
C PRO A 489 -7.05 8.07 3.11
N ASN A 490 -6.64 9.34 3.31
CA ASN A 490 -5.25 9.69 3.64
C ASN A 490 -4.74 8.99 4.90
N ARG A 491 -5.64 8.69 5.84
CA ARG A 491 -5.35 7.94 7.06
C ARG A 491 -4.85 6.51 6.78
N LEU A 492 -5.30 5.89 5.67
CA LEU A 492 -4.82 4.60 5.23
C LEU A 492 -3.59 4.74 4.32
N LYS A 493 -3.56 5.75 3.41
CA LYS A 493 -2.40 6.00 2.54
C LYS A 493 -1.09 6.17 3.31
N ARG A 494 -1.12 6.79 4.49
CA ARG A 494 0.07 6.99 5.34
C ARG A 494 0.74 5.70 5.80
N LEU A 495 0.00 4.59 5.80
CA LEU A 495 0.49 3.28 6.23
C LEU A 495 1.18 2.48 5.12
N PHE A 496 1.23 3.03 3.90
CA PHE A 496 1.81 2.38 2.73
C PHE A 496 2.85 3.27 2.05
N PHE A 497 3.90 2.65 1.55
CA PHE A 497 4.70 3.25 0.50
C PHE A 497 3.93 3.11 -0.82
N SER A 498 3.53 4.24 -1.40
CA SER A 498 2.64 4.25 -2.56
C SER A 498 3.43 4.52 -3.84
N MET A 499 3.24 3.69 -4.86
CA MET A 499 3.86 3.90 -6.17
C MET A 499 2.91 3.62 -7.33
N ASN A 500 3.01 4.41 -8.39
CA ASN A 500 2.26 4.22 -9.63
C ASN A 500 2.97 3.26 -10.57
N MET A 501 2.23 2.24 -11.00
CA MET A 501 2.64 1.31 -12.04
C MET A 501 2.25 1.91 -13.39
N THR A 502 3.22 2.49 -14.09
CA THR A 502 3.02 3.01 -15.45
C THR A 502 2.70 1.88 -16.42
N PRO A 503 1.97 2.15 -17.50
CA PRO A 503 1.78 1.16 -18.56
C PRO A 503 3.13 0.64 -19.04
N PRO A 504 3.28 -0.69 -19.27
CA PRO A 504 4.54 -1.24 -19.74
C PRO A 504 4.90 -0.69 -21.13
N SER A 505 6.20 -0.51 -21.35
CA SER A 505 6.73 -0.07 -22.64
C SER A 505 6.46 -1.11 -23.74
N THR A 506 6.42 -0.67 -25.00
CA THR A 506 6.33 -1.57 -26.17
C THR A 506 7.39 -2.67 -26.09
N ARG A 507 8.62 -2.34 -25.70
CA ARG A 507 9.71 -3.30 -25.48
C ARG A 507 9.41 -4.32 -24.38
N SER A 508 8.75 -3.92 -23.28
CA SER A 508 8.32 -4.84 -22.24
C SER A 508 7.24 -5.80 -22.74
N ILE A 509 6.32 -5.32 -23.56
CA ILE A 509 5.26 -6.12 -24.18
C ILE A 509 5.87 -7.13 -25.17
N GLU A 510 6.78 -6.68 -26.04
CA GLU A 510 7.54 -7.55 -26.95
C GLU A 510 8.31 -8.63 -26.21
N ASN A 511 8.97 -8.31 -25.11
CA ASN A 511 9.69 -9.28 -24.31
C ASN A 511 8.76 -10.34 -23.70
N ILE A 512 7.60 -9.94 -23.17
CA ILE A 512 6.62 -10.86 -22.57
C ILE A 512 6.15 -11.87 -23.64
N TYR A 513 5.55 -11.36 -24.71
CA TYR A 513 4.94 -12.23 -25.73
C TYR A 513 5.98 -12.92 -26.61
N GLY A 514 7.14 -12.28 -26.82
CA GLY A 514 8.28 -12.90 -27.49
C GLY A 514 8.74 -14.17 -26.79
N ARG A 515 8.98 -14.12 -25.49
CA ARG A 515 9.39 -15.31 -24.71
C ARG A 515 8.31 -16.39 -24.67
N ILE A 516 7.03 -16.01 -24.60
CA ILE A 516 5.93 -16.97 -24.66
C ILE A 516 5.93 -17.70 -26.01
N LEU A 517 6.02 -16.95 -27.12
CA LEU A 517 6.02 -17.53 -28.46
C LEU A 517 7.31 -18.32 -28.76
N GLU A 518 8.46 -17.95 -28.18
CA GLU A 518 9.71 -18.75 -28.28
C GLU A 518 9.59 -20.14 -27.67
N VAL A 519 8.92 -20.22 -26.53
CA VAL A 519 8.72 -21.52 -25.86
C VAL A 519 7.71 -22.37 -26.61
N LEU A 520 6.65 -21.77 -27.13
CA LEU A 520 5.59 -22.47 -27.87
C LEU A 520 6.04 -22.92 -29.26
N PHE A 521 6.62 -22.01 -30.02
CA PHE A 521 7.15 -22.28 -31.37
C PHE A 521 8.65 -22.62 -31.32
N ASN A 522 8.97 -23.74 -30.69
CA ASN A 522 10.34 -24.20 -30.54
C ASN A 522 10.93 -24.63 -31.90
N PRO A 523 12.18 -24.26 -32.23
CA PRO A 523 12.87 -24.67 -33.47
C PRO A 523 12.94 -26.19 -33.70
N LYS A 524 12.88 -26.98 -32.63
CA LYS A 524 12.88 -28.46 -32.75
C LYS A 524 11.57 -29.04 -33.30
N ARG A 525 10.48 -28.23 -33.32
CA ARG A 525 9.14 -28.72 -33.69
C ARG A 525 8.53 -27.98 -34.88
N TYR A 526 8.98 -26.77 -35.17
CA TYR A 526 8.41 -25.90 -36.20
C TYR A 526 9.48 -25.45 -37.17
N GLY A 527 9.12 -25.28 -38.45
CA GLY A 527 10.02 -24.79 -39.50
C GLY A 527 10.41 -23.30 -39.31
N GLU A 528 11.50 -22.90 -39.95
CA GLU A 528 12.06 -21.54 -39.87
C GLU A 528 11.04 -20.45 -40.23
N ASP A 529 10.12 -20.75 -41.14
CA ASP A 529 9.08 -19.81 -41.60
C ASP A 529 8.14 -19.40 -40.48
N ILE A 530 7.72 -20.33 -39.60
CA ILE A 530 6.89 -20.04 -38.43
C ILE A 530 7.68 -19.28 -37.36
N ILE A 531 8.97 -19.60 -37.24
CA ILE A 531 9.85 -18.91 -36.31
C ILE A 531 10.03 -17.45 -36.70
N LYS A 532 10.20 -17.14 -37.96
CA LYS A 532 10.28 -15.76 -38.47
C LYS A 532 8.98 -15.00 -38.32
N MET A 533 7.83 -15.65 -38.39
CA MET A 533 6.53 -15.02 -38.20
C MET A 533 6.28 -14.56 -36.76
N ARG A 534 6.96 -15.09 -35.76
CA ARG A 534 6.76 -14.70 -34.35
C ARG A 534 6.91 -13.18 -34.14
N SER A 535 8.02 -12.61 -34.62
CA SER A 535 8.30 -11.17 -34.48
C SER A 535 7.26 -10.32 -35.22
N HIS A 536 6.90 -10.71 -36.44
CA HIS A 536 5.89 -9.98 -37.21
C HIS A 536 4.49 -10.02 -36.58
N LEU A 537 4.10 -11.16 -35.97
CA LEU A 537 2.83 -11.25 -35.25
C LEU A 537 2.79 -10.35 -34.02
N ILE A 538 3.89 -10.28 -33.27
CA ILE A 538 3.99 -9.40 -32.10
C ILE A 538 3.88 -7.95 -32.53
N GLU A 539 4.68 -7.53 -33.51
CA GLU A 539 4.71 -6.18 -34.03
C GLU A 539 3.34 -5.76 -34.61
N ALA A 540 2.72 -6.63 -35.42
CA ALA A 540 1.40 -6.37 -35.97
C ALA A 540 0.32 -6.25 -34.89
N THR A 541 0.37 -7.09 -33.85
CA THR A 541 -0.60 -7.06 -32.75
C THR A 541 -0.44 -5.79 -31.92
N ILE A 542 0.79 -5.38 -31.62
CA ILE A 542 1.06 -4.15 -30.87
C ILE A 542 0.61 -2.93 -31.68
N THR A 543 0.97 -2.88 -32.97
CA THR A 543 0.57 -1.78 -33.86
C THR A 543 -0.95 -1.65 -33.97
N LEU A 544 -1.65 -2.77 -34.12
CA LEU A 544 -3.10 -2.81 -34.12
C LEU A 544 -3.67 -2.29 -32.80
N TRP A 545 -3.19 -2.81 -31.68
CA TRP A 545 -3.63 -2.41 -30.35
C TRP A 545 -3.41 -0.92 -30.08
N GLU A 546 -2.23 -0.38 -30.36
CA GLU A 546 -1.94 1.06 -30.21
C GLU A 546 -2.83 1.93 -31.09
N THR A 547 -3.13 1.45 -32.31
CA THR A 547 -4.00 2.18 -33.24
C THR A 547 -5.44 2.20 -32.74
N VAL A 548 -5.93 1.08 -32.20
CA VAL A 548 -7.28 0.95 -31.65
C VAL A 548 -7.40 1.79 -30.37
N ASP A 549 -6.46 1.71 -29.46
CA ASP A 549 -6.45 2.49 -28.20
C ASP A 549 -6.47 4.01 -28.45
N LYS A 550 -5.72 4.47 -29.45
CA LYS A 550 -5.69 5.90 -29.86
C LYS A 550 -6.96 6.38 -30.57
N ARG A 551 -7.61 5.52 -31.34
CA ARG A 551 -8.76 5.90 -32.18
C ARG A 551 -10.12 5.65 -31.54
N LEU A 552 -10.23 4.61 -30.72
CA LEU A 552 -11.48 4.19 -30.10
C LEU A 552 -11.47 4.55 -28.61
N LEU A 553 -11.76 5.82 -28.32
CA LEU A 553 -11.79 6.32 -26.95
C LEU A 553 -13.12 5.94 -26.26
N PRO A 554 -13.10 5.64 -24.95
CA PRO A 554 -14.30 5.35 -24.19
C PRO A 554 -15.19 6.58 -24.09
N THR A 555 -16.48 6.41 -24.38
CA THR A 555 -17.52 7.43 -24.22
C THR A 555 -18.62 6.87 -23.32
N PRO A 556 -19.49 7.71 -22.71
CA PRO A 556 -20.60 7.23 -21.89
C PRO A 556 -21.51 6.21 -22.59
N THR A 557 -21.67 6.33 -23.91
CA THR A 557 -22.45 5.40 -24.73
C THR A 557 -21.67 4.16 -25.17
N LYS A 558 -20.34 4.23 -25.16
CA LYS A 558 -19.42 3.17 -25.60
C LYS A 558 -18.36 2.93 -24.52
N PHE A 559 -18.79 2.67 -23.31
CA PHE A 559 -17.93 2.45 -22.14
C PHE A 559 -17.03 1.20 -22.26
N HIS A 560 -17.37 0.26 -23.14
CA HIS A 560 -16.59 -0.95 -23.43
C HIS A 560 -15.34 -0.71 -24.28
N TYR A 561 -15.14 0.50 -24.83
CA TYR A 561 -13.91 0.86 -25.53
C TYR A 561 -12.77 1.11 -24.53
N ASN A 562 -12.32 0.06 -23.90
CA ASN A 562 -11.21 0.08 -22.95
C ASN A 562 -10.21 -1.02 -23.33
N PHE A 563 -9.31 -0.68 -24.25
CA PHE A 563 -8.33 -1.60 -24.81
C PHE A 563 -7.06 -1.57 -23.96
N ASN A 564 -6.92 -2.53 -23.08
CA ASN A 564 -5.75 -2.67 -22.19
C ASN A 564 -4.96 -3.93 -22.56
N ILE A 565 -3.85 -4.18 -21.84
CA ILE A 565 -2.98 -5.34 -22.09
C ILE A 565 -3.70 -6.69 -21.92
N ARG A 566 -4.83 -6.76 -21.23
CA ARG A 566 -5.63 -7.99 -21.14
C ARG A 566 -6.19 -8.40 -22.51
N GLU A 567 -6.46 -7.45 -23.39
CA GLU A 567 -6.90 -7.74 -24.77
C GLU A 567 -5.75 -8.38 -25.57
N LEU A 568 -4.52 -7.86 -25.45
CA LEU A 568 -3.34 -8.51 -26.01
C LEU A 568 -3.18 -9.93 -25.46
N ALA A 569 -3.36 -10.13 -24.15
CA ALA A 569 -3.29 -11.44 -23.54
C ALA A 569 -4.36 -12.41 -24.08
N ARG A 570 -5.55 -11.93 -24.46
CA ARG A 570 -6.59 -12.76 -25.09
C ARG A 570 -6.16 -13.22 -26.49
N VAL A 571 -5.65 -12.31 -27.32
CA VAL A 571 -5.16 -12.63 -28.67
C VAL A 571 -4.06 -13.69 -28.59
N PHE A 572 -3.01 -13.45 -27.81
CA PHE A 572 -1.92 -14.41 -27.66
C PHE A 572 -2.37 -15.70 -26.97
N GLY A 573 -3.33 -15.63 -26.03
CA GLY A 573 -3.91 -16.78 -25.37
C GLY A 573 -4.66 -17.70 -26.35
N GLY A 574 -5.39 -17.15 -27.32
CA GLY A 574 -6.03 -17.88 -28.40
C GLY A 574 -4.99 -18.60 -29.28
N ILE A 575 -3.97 -17.87 -29.73
CA ILE A 575 -2.87 -18.43 -30.52
C ILE A 575 -2.20 -19.59 -29.77
N CYS A 576 -1.94 -19.43 -28.48
CA CYS A 576 -1.28 -20.43 -27.65
C CYS A 576 -2.12 -21.71 -27.46
N ARG A 577 -3.43 -21.59 -27.27
CA ARG A 577 -4.35 -22.73 -27.12
C ARG A 577 -4.38 -23.58 -28.38
N VAL A 578 -4.45 -22.95 -29.53
CA VAL A 578 -4.46 -23.68 -30.81
C VAL A 578 -3.10 -24.31 -31.10
N ALA A 579 -2.01 -23.61 -30.83
CA ALA A 579 -0.66 -24.19 -30.99
C ALA A 579 -0.44 -25.42 -30.10
N GLN A 580 -1.01 -25.44 -28.89
CA GLN A 580 -0.98 -26.61 -28.01
C GLN A 580 -1.88 -27.75 -28.51
N ALA A 581 -3.08 -27.45 -29.00
CA ALA A 581 -4.00 -28.45 -29.56
C ALA A 581 -3.47 -29.06 -30.89
N TRP A 582 -2.72 -28.27 -31.65
CA TRP A 582 -2.11 -28.70 -32.92
C TRP A 582 -1.06 -29.82 -32.75
N GLN A 583 -0.54 -29.97 -31.53
CA GLN A 583 0.36 -31.10 -31.22
C GLN A 583 -0.33 -32.46 -31.25
N TYR A 584 -1.65 -32.55 -31.16
CA TYR A 584 -2.35 -33.81 -30.91
C TYR A 584 -3.32 -34.34 -31.98
N LYS A 585 -3.98 -33.52 -32.78
CA LYS A 585 -5.03 -34.05 -33.69
C LYS A 585 -5.24 -33.33 -35.04
N VAL A 586 -4.88 -32.08 -35.21
CA VAL A 586 -5.26 -31.32 -36.43
C VAL A 586 -4.40 -31.69 -37.63
N ILE A 587 -3.17 -32.10 -37.43
CA ILE A 587 -2.28 -32.53 -38.53
C ILE A 587 -2.77 -33.84 -39.18
N SER A 588 -3.36 -34.75 -38.42
CA SER A 588 -3.86 -36.02 -38.95
C SER A 588 -5.23 -35.90 -39.62
N SER A 589 -6.08 -35.00 -39.20
CA SER A 589 -7.41 -34.81 -39.78
C SER A 589 -7.45 -33.85 -40.98
N CYS A 590 -6.50 -32.94 -41.12
CA CYS A 590 -6.34 -32.09 -42.31
C CYS A 590 -5.76 -32.78 -43.52
N SER A 591 -5.39 -34.05 -43.42
CA SER A 591 -4.85 -34.85 -44.55
C SER A 591 -5.86 -35.09 -45.68
N GLN A 592 -7.14 -34.86 -45.43
CA GLN A 592 -8.24 -35.09 -46.40
C GLN A 592 -8.72 -33.84 -47.15
N LEU A 593 -8.25 -32.63 -46.79
CA LEU A 593 -8.62 -31.39 -47.52
C LEU A 593 -7.70 -31.17 -48.72
N LYS A 594 -8.31 -31.07 -49.94
CA LYS A 594 -7.58 -30.83 -51.19
C LYS A 594 -6.81 -29.51 -51.24
N ASP A 595 -7.25 -28.48 -50.54
CA ASP A 595 -6.59 -27.18 -50.40
C ASP A 595 -6.14 -26.95 -48.94
N LYS A 596 -4.96 -27.49 -48.61
CA LYS A 596 -4.38 -27.25 -47.29
C LYS A 596 -3.83 -25.82 -47.19
N PRO A 597 -4.33 -24.98 -46.28
CA PRO A 597 -3.66 -23.73 -46.02
C PRO A 597 -2.24 -24.01 -45.54
N THR A 598 -1.28 -23.25 -46.01
CA THR A 598 0.07 -23.31 -45.47
C THR A 598 0.02 -22.99 -43.97
N PRO A 599 0.90 -23.56 -43.15
CA PRO A 599 0.94 -23.27 -41.72
C PRO A 599 0.95 -21.76 -41.41
N GLN A 600 1.57 -21.01 -42.29
CA GLN A 600 1.60 -19.53 -42.22
C GLN A 600 0.21 -18.90 -42.43
N LEU A 601 -0.52 -19.30 -43.47
CA LEU A 601 -1.86 -18.81 -43.75
C LEU A 601 -2.85 -19.16 -42.61
N PHE A 602 -2.68 -20.36 -42.06
CA PHE A 602 -3.48 -20.78 -40.91
C PHE A 602 -3.20 -19.89 -39.68
N LEU A 603 -1.93 -19.62 -39.37
CA LEU A 603 -1.54 -18.76 -38.25
C LEU A 603 -2.01 -17.32 -38.42
N ILE A 604 -1.94 -16.78 -39.66
CA ILE A 604 -2.49 -15.44 -39.98
C ILE A 604 -4.02 -15.44 -39.84
N GLY A 605 -4.70 -16.48 -40.32
CA GLY A 605 -6.14 -16.62 -40.20
C GLY A 605 -6.59 -16.68 -38.74
N LEU A 606 -5.89 -17.42 -37.91
CA LEU A 606 -6.13 -17.49 -36.48
C LEU A 606 -5.89 -16.13 -35.80
N TRP A 607 -4.78 -15.48 -36.12
CA TRP A 607 -4.50 -14.14 -35.61
C TRP A 607 -5.61 -13.14 -35.99
N ARG A 608 -6.10 -13.16 -37.23
CA ARG A 608 -7.22 -12.31 -37.65
C ARG A 608 -8.53 -12.60 -36.91
N HIS A 609 -8.74 -13.85 -36.53
CA HIS A 609 -9.91 -14.24 -35.76
C HIS A 609 -9.84 -13.75 -34.31
N GLU A 610 -8.67 -13.82 -33.68
CA GLU A 610 -8.48 -13.47 -32.29
C GLU A 610 -8.22 -11.97 -32.08
N ALA A 611 -7.63 -11.28 -33.07
CA ALA A 611 -7.38 -9.84 -33.06
C ALA A 611 -8.62 -9.02 -33.46
#